data_2c21b984fb53a4821117f9c603f760e3
#
_entry.id   2c21b984fb53a4821117f9c603f760e3
#
_cell.length_a   1.000
_cell.length_b   1.000
_cell.length_c   1.000
_cell.angle_alpha   90.00
_cell.angle_beta   90.00
_cell.angle_gamma   90.00
#
_symmetry.space_group_name_H-M   'P 1'
#
loop_
_entity.id
_entity.type
_entity.pdbx_description
1 polymer ?
#
loop_
_entity_poly.entity_id
_entity_poly.type
_entity_poly.pdbx_seq_one_letter_code
_entity_poly.pdbx_strand_id
1 'polypeptide(L)'
;MKTIFKPICLDIMVLMLVVAYFLSGWLAESDRVDYIAHAGGAIDGYVYTNSLEAVERSIALGARYIELDLMKTSDGELVAAHDWGTYARQTGLPVSDLKPPSYETFAGSRIYGRYTPMTHALIDSVFKANKHLTLVTDKICDVGLIDRYFHDFRDRIMVECFSPSQLDECQRLGYTPMRSYFNFSPGGVNVLGSGSLRYVFQHFIPTGFAFFANKEISKADADSIFRADSRIRYVYVDLFE
;
A
#
# COMPACT_ATOMS: atom_id res chain seq x y z
N MET A 1 30.21 -21.32 -48.26
CA MET A 1 29.03 -20.46 -47.96
C MET A 1 28.60 -20.75 -46.52
N LYS A 2 29.00 -19.95 -45.54
CA LYS A 2 28.57 -20.08 -44.14
C LYS A 2 27.43 -19.11 -43.92
N THR A 3 26.31 -19.65 -43.47
CA THR A 3 24.98 -19.07 -43.32
C THR A 3 24.97 -17.84 -42.39
N ILE A 4 24.66 -16.66 -42.94
CA ILE A 4 24.46 -15.36 -42.28
C ILE A 4 23.00 -15.25 -41.71
N PHE A 5 22.35 -16.36 -41.40
CA PHE A 5 20.92 -16.38 -41.05
C PHE A 5 20.63 -16.34 -39.54
N LYS A 6 21.62 -16.34 -38.66
CA LYS A 6 21.37 -16.41 -37.20
C LYS A 6 21.08 -15.08 -36.46
N PRO A 7 21.63 -13.90 -36.81
CA PRO A 7 21.34 -12.68 -36.05
C PRO A 7 19.94 -12.12 -36.29
N ILE A 8 19.43 -12.17 -37.53
CA ILE A 8 18.15 -11.57 -37.91
C ILE A 8 16.96 -12.22 -37.19
N CYS A 9 16.98 -13.53 -36.95
CA CYS A 9 15.92 -14.21 -36.20
C CYS A 9 15.89 -13.83 -34.70
N LEU A 10 17.04 -13.60 -34.11
CA LEU A 10 17.17 -13.18 -32.72
C LEU A 10 16.64 -11.75 -32.53
N ASP A 11 17.01 -10.85 -33.44
CA ASP A 11 16.56 -9.44 -33.40
C ASP A 11 15.03 -9.33 -33.61
N ILE A 12 14.46 -10.13 -34.52
CA ILE A 12 13.00 -10.18 -34.73
C ILE A 12 12.28 -10.75 -33.49
N MET A 13 12.86 -11.79 -32.88
CA MET A 13 12.28 -12.39 -31.67
C MET A 13 12.31 -11.40 -30.48
N VAL A 14 13.42 -10.68 -30.32
CA VAL A 14 13.54 -9.63 -29.30
C VAL A 14 12.56 -8.49 -29.58
N LEU A 15 12.43 -8.04 -30.83
CA LEU A 15 11.45 -7.02 -31.22
C LEU A 15 10.02 -7.49 -30.99
N MET A 16 9.68 -8.75 -31.32
CA MET A 16 8.35 -9.30 -31.05
C MET A 16 8.06 -9.41 -29.56
N LEU A 17 9.03 -9.78 -28.74
CA LEU A 17 8.91 -9.80 -27.29
C LEU A 17 8.71 -8.39 -26.71
N VAL A 18 9.43 -7.41 -27.22
CA VAL A 18 9.28 -6.00 -26.84
C VAL A 18 7.89 -5.47 -27.26
N VAL A 19 7.47 -5.75 -28.49
CA VAL A 19 6.13 -5.36 -28.98
C VAL A 19 5.01 -6.09 -28.22
N ALA A 20 5.13 -7.40 -28.00
CA ALA A 20 4.18 -8.16 -27.18
C ALA A 20 4.11 -7.64 -25.75
N TYR A 21 5.22 -7.19 -25.22
CA TYR A 21 5.32 -6.54 -23.92
C TYR A 21 4.57 -5.20 -23.91
N PHE A 22 4.83 -4.31 -24.85
CA PHE A 22 4.09 -3.03 -24.94
C PHE A 22 2.58 -3.26 -25.17
N LEU A 23 2.22 -4.26 -25.98
CA LEU A 23 0.82 -4.63 -26.20
C LEU A 23 0.20 -5.26 -24.94
N SER A 24 0.92 -6.08 -24.17
CA SER A 24 0.38 -6.65 -22.92
C SER A 24 0.22 -5.60 -21.82
N GLY A 25 1.06 -4.59 -21.79
CA GLY A 25 0.87 -3.41 -20.92
C GLY A 25 -0.37 -2.58 -21.32
N TRP A 26 -0.63 -2.49 -22.60
CA TRP A 26 -1.84 -1.83 -23.16
C TRP A 26 -3.13 -2.62 -22.88
N LEU A 27 -3.06 -3.96 -22.88
CA LEU A 27 -4.18 -4.85 -22.57
C LEU A 27 -4.50 -4.98 -21.08
N ALA A 28 -3.69 -4.39 -20.20
CA ALA A 28 -3.87 -4.40 -18.76
C ALA A 28 -4.47 -3.09 -18.23
N GLU A 29 -5.08 -2.27 -19.11
CA GLU A 29 -5.86 -1.11 -18.66
C GLU A 29 -7.01 -1.59 -17.76
N SER A 30 -7.09 -1.02 -16.56
CA SER A 30 -8.21 -1.24 -15.66
C SER A 30 -9.39 -0.41 -16.17
N ASP A 31 -10.55 -1.03 -16.30
CA ASP A 31 -11.79 -0.31 -16.67
C ASP A 31 -12.26 0.62 -15.52
N ARG A 32 -11.62 0.55 -14.36
CA ARG A 32 -11.96 1.32 -13.17
C ARG A 32 -10.76 1.53 -12.25
N VAL A 33 -10.83 2.60 -11.46
CA VAL A 33 -9.94 2.82 -10.33
C VAL A 33 -10.42 2.04 -9.10
N ASP A 34 -9.48 1.45 -8.35
CA ASP A 34 -9.74 0.92 -7.03
C ASP A 34 -9.31 1.96 -5.97
N TYR A 35 -10.18 2.22 -5.00
CA TYR A 35 -9.91 3.17 -3.93
C TYR A 35 -9.28 2.46 -2.74
N ILE A 36 -8.21 3.04 -2.20
CA ILE A 36 -7.57 2.61 -0.96
C ILE A 36 -7.96 3.60 0.13
N ALA A 37 -8.65 3.15 1.17
CA ALA A 37 -8.97 4.00 2.34
C ALA A 37 -7.66 4.26 3.11
N HIS A 38 -7.13 5.48 3.01
CA HIS A 38 -5.84 5.90 3.53
C HIS A 38 -5.88 6.03 5.06
N ALA A 39 -4.92 5.43 5.77
CA ALA A 39 -4.86 5.39 7.24
C ALA A 39 -6.19 4.97 7.90
N GLY A 40 -6.90 4.03 7.28
CA GLY A 40 -8.23 3.56 7.68
C GLY A 40 -9.38 4.40 7.13
N GLY A 41 -9.12 5.55 6.50
CA GLY A 41 -10.11 6.53 6.04
C GLY A 41 -10.41 7.62 7.08
N ALA A 42 -11.24 8.62 6.69
CA ALA A 42 -11.66 9.68 7.61
C ALA A 42 -12.76 9.20 8.57
N ILE A 43 -12.74 9.76 9.79
CA ILE A 43 -13.80 9.61 10.76
C ILE A 43 -14.08 10.94 11.48
N ASP A 44 -15.32 11.41 11.46
CA ASP A 44 -15.76 12.66 12.08
C ASP A 44 -14.87 13.88 11.73
N GLY A 45 -14.40 13.94 10.47
CA GLY A 45 -13.50 14.99 9.97
C GLY A 45 -12.03 14.81 10.34
N TYR A 46 -11.65 13.73 11.02
CA TYR A 46 -10.25 13.40 11.28
C TYR A 46 -9.75 12.42 10.22
N VAL A 47 -8.55 12.67 9.69
CA VAL A 47 -7.79 11.79 8.80
C VAL A 47 -6.55 11.25 9.51
N TYR A 48 -5.90 10.24 8.94
CA TYR A 48 -4.66 9.64 9.47
C TYR A 48 -4.80 9.09 10.90
N THR A 49 -5.99 8.59 11.27
CA THR A 49 -6.21 8.07 12.62
C THR A 49 -5.67 6.65 12.79
N ASN A 50 -5.62 5.85 11.75
CA ASN A 50 -5.30 4.42 11.87
C ASN A 50 -6.12 3.75 12.98
N SER A 51 -7.42 4.12 13.12
CA SER A 51 -8.30 3.66 14.20
C SER A 51 -9.28 2.59 13.74
N LEU A 52 -9.71 1.74 14.66
CA LEU A 52 -10.70 0.70 14.39
C LEU A 52 -11.98 1.29 13.80
N GLU A 53 -12.48 2.37 14.38
CA GLU A 53 -13.74 2.99 13.98
C GLU A 53 -13.65 3.63 12.58
N ALA A 54 -12.49 4.16 12.20
CA ALA A 54 -12.26 4.64 10.83
C ALA A 54 -12.28 3.47 9.82
N VAL A 55 -11.62 2.37 10.15
CA VAL A 55 -11.63 1.13 9.35
C VAL A 55 -13.04 0.58 9.20
N GLU A 56 -13.80 0.45 10.31
CA GLU A 56 -15.17 -0.04 10.28
C GLU A 56 -16.10 0.86 9.46
N ARG A 57 -15.94 2.19 9.56
CA ARG A 57 -16.66 3.14 8.72
C ARG A 57 -16.33 2.94 7.24
N SER A 58 -15.07 2.83 6.89
CA SER A 58 -14.64 2.61 5.50
C SER A 58 -15.19 1.29 4.94
N ILE A 59 -15.21 0.22 5.73
CA ILE A 59 -15.84 -1.05 5.38
C ILE A 59 -17.34 -0.86 5.12
N ALA A 60 -18.05 -0.16 6.00
CA ALA A 60 -19.48 0.14 5.84
C ALA A 60 -19.78 0.97 4.57
N LEU A 61 -18.84 1.80 4.13
CA LEU A 61 -18.89 2.58 2.89
C LEU A 61 -18.43 1.79 1.65
N GLY A 62 -18.14 0.48 1.80
CA GLY A 62 -17.81 -0.42 0.71
C GLY A 62 -16.33 -0.45 0.32
N ALA A 63 -15.42 -0.03 1.20
CA ALA A 63 -14.00 -0.16 0.98
C ALA A 63 -13.59 -1.63 0.80
N ARG A 64 -12.71 -1.90 -0.15
CA ARG A 64 -12.10 -3.21 -0.39
C ARG A 64 -10.61 -3.21 -0.08
N TYR A 65 -9.99 -2.05 -0.12
CA TYR A 65 -8.59 -1.81 0.21
C TYR A 65 -8.52 -0.83 1.36
N ILE A 66 -7.92 -1.26 2.46
CA ILE A 66 -7.69 -0.44 3.64
C ILE A 66 -6.18 -0.32 3.83
N GLU A 67 -5.70 0.90 3.81
CA GLU A 67 -4.30 1.15 4.13
C GLU A 67 -4.17 1.45 5.62
N LEU A 68 -3.11 0.89 6.22
CA LEU A 68 -2.69 1.16 7.59
C LEU A 68 -1.17 1.34 7.62
N ASP A 69 -0.75 2.45 8.22
CA ASP A 69 0.66 2.77 8.46
C ASP A 69 1.22 1.87 9.57
N LEU A 70 1.98 0.83 9.23
CA LEU A 70 2.50 -0.10 10.23
C LEU A 70 3.78 0.42 10.89
N MET A 71 3.77 0.47 12.20
CA MET A 71 4.89 0.90 13.04
C MET A 71 5.24 -0.15 14.09
N LYS A 72 6.47 -0.09 14.60
CA LYS A 72 6.96 -0.97 15.65
C LYS A 72 7.04 -0.22 17.00
N THR A 73 6.42 -0.78 18.02
CA THR A 73 6.50 -0.28 19.41
C THR A 73 7.88 -0.46 20.01
N SER A 74 8.14 0.11 21.18
CA SER A 74 9.44 0.01 21.88
C SER A 74 9.79 -1.42 22.29
N ASP A 75 8.79 -2.27 22.49
CA ASP A 75 8.90 -3.70 22.82
C ASP A 75 8.81 -4.61 21.59
N GLY A 76 8.78 -4.02 20.38
CA GLY A 76 8.92 -4.73 19.11
C GLY A 76 7.61 -5.27 18.50
N GLU A 77 6.46 -4.92 19.07
CA GLU A 77 5.15 -5.31 18.58
C GLU A 77 4.67 -4.44 17.42
N LEU A 78 3.85 -5.00 16.51
CA LEU A 78 3.33 -4.31 15.35
C LEU A 78 1.99 -3.62 15.68
N VAL A 79 1.90 -2.34 15.29
CA VAL A 79 0.70 -1.50 15.48
C VAL A 79 0.53 -0.56 14.29
N ALA A 80 -0.64 0.09 14.17
CA ALA A 80 -0.87 1.07 13.11
C ALA A 80 -0.85 2.50 13.64
N ALA A 81 0.08 3.31 13.13
CA ALA A 81 0.20 4.74 13.39
C ALA A 81 1.01 5.42 12.30
N HIS A 82 0.63 6.62 11.88
CA HIS A 82 1.31 7.33 10.80
C HIS A 82 2.78 7.66 11.14
N ASP A 83 3.02 8.19 12.33
CA ASP A 83 4.32 8.41 12.98
C ASP A 83 4.08 8.69 14.47
N TRP A 84 5.13 8.55 15.29
CA TRP A 84 4.98 8.75 16.74
C TRP A 84 4.74 10.20 17.13
N GLY A 85 5.16 11.17 16.33
CA GLY A 85 4.88 12.59 16.57
C GLY A 85 3.41 12.93 16.34
N THR A 86 2.81 12.42 15.27
CA THR A 86 1.37 12.53 15.00
C THR A 86 0.58 11.81 16.07
N TYR A 87 0.98 10.59 16.44
CA TYR A 87 0.32 9.82 17.49
C TYR A 87 0.37 10.54 18.86
N ALA A 88 1.51 11.16 19.19
CA ALA A 88 1.62 11.99 20.41
C ALA A 88 0.60 13.14 20.43
N ARG A 89 0.43 13.83 19.31
CA ARG A 89 -0.57 14.91 19.19
C ARG A 89 -2.00 14.40 19.30
N GLN A 90 -2.29 13.23 18.73
CA GLN A 90 -3.63 12.63 18.73
C GLN A 90 -4.04 12.07 20.10
N THR A 91 -3.06 11.60 20.89
CA THR A 91 -3.33 10.92 22.17
C THR A 91 -2.95 11.73 23.41
N GLY A 92 -2.12 12.76 23.27
CA GLY A 92 -1.50 13.49 24.38
C GLY A 92 -0.40 12.72 25.11
N LEU A 93 0.01 11.55 24.61
CA LEU A 93 1.09 10.76 25.22
C LEU A 93 2.47 11.37 24.94
N PRO A 94 3.43 11.30 25.88
CA PRO A 94 4.78 11.82 25.71
C PRO A 94 5.67 10.83 24.93
N VAL A 95 5.31 10.53 23.70
CA VAL A 95 6.01 9.60 22.80
C VAL A 95 6.63 10.35 21.63
N SER A 96 7.61 9.73 20.96
CA SER A 96 8.29 10.26 19.77
C SER A 96 8.98 9.12 19.02
N ASP A 97 9.57 9.39 17.85
CA ASP A 97 10.32 8.39 17.08
C ASP A 97 11.53 7.84 17.83
N LEU A 98 12.13 8.64 18.72
CA LEU A 98 13.22 8.19 19.61
C LEU A 98 12.72 7.49 20.88
N LYS A 99 11.42 7.61 21.19
CA LYS A 99 10.78 7.03 22.38
C LYS A 99 9.38 6.54 22.00
N PRO A 100 9.27 5.45 21.21
CA PRO A 100 8.00 4.84 20.90
C PRO A 100 7.27 4.34 22.17
N PRO A 101 5.94 4.23 22.17
CA PRO A 101 5.22 3.60 23.27
C PRO A 101 5.49 2.10 23.33
N SER A 102 5.29 1.47 24.49
CA SER A 102 5.11 0.02 24.56
C SER A 102 3.76 -0.39 23.95
N TYR A 103 3.63 -1.66 23.57
CA TYR A 103 2.36 -2.20 23.08
C TYR A 103 1.21 -1.98 24.05
N GLU A 104 1.42 -2.22 25.35
CA GLU A 104 0.41 -2.00 26.39
C GLU A 104 -0.02 -0.53 26.47
N THR A 105 0.94 0.41 26.43
CA THR A 105 0.64 1.84 26.41
C THR A 105 -0.15 2.23 25.16
N PHE A 106 0.23 1.70 24.00
CA PHE A 106 -0.47 1.92 22.73
C PHE A 106 -1.92 1.39 22.81
N ALA A 107 -2.09 0.13 23.16
CA ALA A 107 -3.40 -0.53 23.23
C ALA A 107 -4.36 0.13 24.26
N GLY A 108 -3.81 0.63 25.37
CA GLY A 108 -4.57 1.31 26.42
C GLY A 108 -4.94 2.77 26.10
N SER A 109 -4.38 3.35 25.04
CA SER A 109 -4.62 4.76 24.67
C SER A 109 -5.93 4.97 23.92
N ARG A 110 -6.25 6.25 23.65
CA ARG A 110 -7.38 6.65 22.79
C ARG A 110 -6.96 7.82 21.90
N ILE A 111 -7.12 7.65 20.60
CA ILE A 111 -6.91 8.70 19.60
C ILE A 111 -8.04 9.72 19.75
N TYR A 112 -7.69 10.99 19.95
CA TYR A 112 -8.60 12.09 20.27
C TYR A 112 -9.55 11.78 21.45
N GLY A 113 -9.09 10.95 22.40
CA GLY A 113 -9.83 10.57 23.60
C GLY A 113 -10.98 9.58 23.37
N ARG A 114 -11.21 9.11 22.14
CA ARG A 114 -12.37 8.27 21.79
C ARG A 114 -12.12 7.10 20.85
N TYR A 115 -11.22 7.23 19.86
CA TYR A 115 -11.00 6.17 18.87
C TYR A 115 -9.99 5.14 19.35
N THR A 116 -10.20 3.90 18.95
CA THR A 116 -9.38 2.75 19.32
C THR A 116 -8.21 2.59 18.35
N PRO A 117 -6.95 2.71 18.81
CA PRO A 117 -5.79 2.50 17.95
C PRO A 117 -5.68 1.04 17.50
N MET A 118 -5.32 0.82 16.25
CA MET A 118 -5.23 -0.52 15.66
C MET A 118 -3.96 -1.24 16.08
N THR A 119 -4.09 -2.23 16.95
CA THR A 119 -3.03 -3.19 17.26
C THR A 119 -2.99 -4.32 16.23
N HIS A 120 -1.87 -5.07 16.14
CA HIS A 120 -1.80 -6.26 15.27
C HIS A 120 -2.95 -7.24 15.52
N ALA A 121 -3.38 -7.41 16.78
CA ALA A 121 -4.48 -8.31 17.14
C ALA A 121 -5.83 -7.83 16.59
N LEU A 122 -6.08 -6.52 16.62
CA LEU A 122 -7.29 -5.94 16.01
C LEU A 122 -7.24 -6.01 14.48
N ILE A 123 -6.09 -5.72 13.87
CA ILE A 123 -5.88 -5.85 12.42
C ILE A 123 -6.18 -7.29 12.00
N ASP A 124 -5.55 -8.26 12.64
CA ASP A 124 -5.76 -9.70 12.37
C ASP A 124 -7.24 -10.07 12.46
N SER A 125 -7.91 -9.67 13.54
CA SER A 125 -9.33 -9.93 13.75
C SER A 125 -10.22 -9.34 12.65
N VAL A 126 -10.02 -8.07 12.29
CA VAL A 126 -10.82 -7.38 11.26
C VAL A 126 -10.62 -8.04 9.88
N PHE A 127 -9.38 -8.33 9.49
CA PHE A 127 -9.11 -8.87 8.16
C PHE A 127 -9.45 -10.38 8.05
N LYS A 128 -9.43 -11.13 9.13
CA LYS A 128 -9.95 -12.50 9.17
C LYS A 128 -11.47 -12.56 9.10
N ALA A 129 -12.16 -11.63 9.75
CA ALA A 129 -13.62 -11.53 9.69
C ALA A 129 -14.13 -11.05 8.32
N ASN A 130 -13.35 -10.21 7.60
CA ASN A 130 -13.73 -9.59 6.34
C ASN A 130 -12.85 -10.09 5.19
N LYS A 131 -13.12 -11.30 4.69
CA LYS A 131 -12.28 -11.98 3.69
C LYS A 131 -12.18 -11.27 2.33
N HIS A 132 -13.03 -10.29 2.06
CA HIS A 132 -12.99 -9.49 0.83
C HIS A 132 -12.05 -8.29 0.91
N LEU A 133 -11.53 -7.98 2.11
CA LEU A 133 -10.62 -6.86 2.30
C LEU A 133 -9.18 -7.23 1.94
N THR A 134 -8.48 -6.26 1.39
CA THR A 134 -7.03 -6.26 1.21
C THR A 134 -6.41 -5.21 2.12
N LEU A 135 -5.45 -5.62 2.95
CA LEU A 135 -4.61 -4.71 3.71
C LEU A 135 -3.53 -4.14 2.77
N VAL A 136 -3.43 -2.84 2.74
CA VAL A 136 -2.30 -2.12 2.13
C VAL A 136 -1.47 -1.54 3.26
N THR A 137 -0.15 -1.64 3.21
CA THR A 137 0.68 -1.11 4.29
C THR A 137 2.01 -0.58 3.78
N ASP A 138 2.52 0.39 4.50
CA ASP A 138 3.82 1.03 4.30
C ASP A 138 4.59 1.14 5.62
N LYS A 139 5.58 2.04 5.70
CA LYS A 139 6.43 2.38 6.86
C LYS A 139 7.34 1.26 7.36
N ILE A 140 6.91 0.00 7.35
CA ILE A 140 7.70 -1.12 7.88
C ILE A 140 8.51 -1.81 6.78
N CYS A 141 9.85 -1.81 6.91
CA CYS A 141 10.73 -2.49 5.96
C CYS A 141 10.95 -3.99 6.28
N ASP A 142 10.57 -4.43 7.48
CA ASP A 142 10.73 -5.81 7.95
C ASP A 142 9.50 -6.64 7.56
N VAL A 143 9.55 -7.26 6.38
CA VAL A 143 8.46 -8.12 5.87
C VAL A 143 8.29 -9.36 6.73
N GLY A 144 9.36 -9.87 7.34
CA GLY A 144 9.29 -10.99 8.28
C GLY A 144 8.49 -10.66 9.54
N LEU A 145 8.50 -9.39 9.96
CA LEU A 145 7.65 -8.94 11.07
C LEU A 145 6.17 -8.89 10.66
N ILE A 146 5.85 -8.47 9.44
CA ILE A 146 4.49 -8.53 8.88
C ILE A 146 4.03 -10.00 8.84
N ASP A 147 4.88 -10.91 8.37
CA ASP A 147 4.56 -12.34 8.25
C ASP A 147 4.31 -13.00 9.62
N ARG A 148 4.99 -12.56 10.67
CA ARG A 148 4.78 -13.07 12.03
C ARG A 148 3.33 -12.92 12.50
N TYR A 149 2.67 -11.82 12.14
CA TYR A 149 1.31 -11.51 12.61
C TYR A 149 0.21 -11.82 11.60
N PHE A 150 0.52 -11.77 10.28
CA PHE A 150 -0.52 -11.75 9.25
C PHE A 150 -0.36 -12.84 8.17
N HIS A 151 0.45 -13.87 8.41
CA HIS A 151 0.68 -14.96 7.43
C HIS A 151 -0.59 -15.68 6.97
N ASP A 152 -1.64 -15.71 7.79
CA ASP A 152 -2.89 -16.42 7.50
C ASP A 152 -3.70 -15.78 6.34
N PHE A 153 -3.44 -14.51 6.01
CA PHE A 153 -4.09 -13.81 4.90
C PHE A 153 -3.11 -13.01 4.02
N ARG A 154 -1.86 -13.49 3.92
CA ARG A 154 -0.80 -12.85 3.15
C ARG A 154 -1.13 -12.59 1.69
N ASP A 155 -1.97 -13.44 1.08
CA ASP A 155 -2.50 -13.30 -0.28
C ASP A 155 -3.38 -12.06 -0.47
N ARG A 156 -3.80 -11.44 0.63
CA ARG A 156 -4.60 -10.22 0.68
C ARG A 156 -3.85 -9.07 1.35
N ILE A 157 -2.52 -9.06 1.27
CA ILE A 157 -1.70 -7.96 1.78
C ILE A 157 -0.84 -7.41 0.66
N MET A 158 -0.90 -6.11 0.48
CA MET A 158 -0.04 -5.32 -0.39
C MET A 158 0.94 -4.53 0.46
N VAL A 159 2.24 -4.73 0.24
CA VAL A 159 3.30 -4.09 1.04
C VAL A 159 4.06 -3.09 0.19
N GLU A 160 4.10 -1.83 0.60
CA GLU A 160 4.96 -0.84 -0.03
C GLU A 160 6.43 -1.13 0.27
N CYS A 161 7.20 -1.29 -0.79
CA CYS A 161 8.59 -1.70 -0.73
C CYS A 161 9.51 -0.55 -1.15
N PHE A 162 10.48 -0.21 -0.30
CA PHE A 162 11.40 0.91 -0.49
C PHE A 162 12.77 0.47 -1.05
N SER A 163 13.00 -0.85 -1.18
CA SER A 163 14.24 -1.41 -1.72
C SER A 163 13.98 -2.65 -2.58
N PRO A 164 14.89 -2.98 -3.52
CA PRO A 164 14.82 -4.24 -4.28
C PRO A 164 14.79 -5.48 -3.37
N SER A 165 15.59 -5.51 -2.31
CA SER A 165 15.64 -6.65 -1.38
C SER A 165 14.31 -6.86 -0.65
N GLN A 166 13.63 -5.79 -0.27
CA GLN A 166 12.31 -5.85 0.33
C GLN A 166 11.25 -6.37 -0.66
N LEU A 167 11.33 -5.95 -1.93
CA LEU A 167 10.49 -6.49 -3.00
C LEU A 167 10.66 -8.00 -3.17
N ASP A 168 11.92 -8.47 -3.24
CA ASP A 168 12.24 -9.89 -3.39
C ASP A 168 11.73 -10.69 -2.18
N GLU A 169 11.84 -10.14 -0.97
CA GLU A 169 11.35 -10.78 0.24
C GLU A 169 9.81 -10.85 0.26
N CYS A 170 9.11 -9.77 -0.11
CA CYS A 170 7.66 -9.77 -0.27
C CYS A 170 7.19 -10.87 -1.22
N GLN A 171 7.82 -10.98 -2.39
CA GLN A 171 7.48 -12.01 -3.37
C GLN A 171 7.76 -13.42 -2.84
N ARG A 172 8.92 -13.62 -2.20
CA ARG A 172 9.30 -14.92 -1.63
C ARG A 172 8.33 -15.39 -0.55
N LEU A 173 7.77 -14.46 0.25
CA LEU A 173 6.80 -14.75 1.29
C LEU A 173 5.34 -14.80 0.79
N GLY A 174 5.08 -14.48 -0.48
CA GLY A 174 3.76 -14.54 -1.10
C GLY A 174 2.89 -13.30 -0.89
N TYR A 175 3.49 -12.17 -0.51
CA TYR A 175 2.84 -10.87 -0.46
C TYR A 175 2.78 -10.21 -1.83
N THR A 176 1.84 -9.28 -2.03
CA THR A 176 1.82 -8.42 -3.21
C THR A 176 2.71 -7.20 -2.96
N PRO A 177 3.86 -7.08 -3.64
CA PRO A 177 4.71 -5.90 -3.47
C PRO A 177 4.09 -4.68 -4.16
N MET A 178 4.17 -3.55 -3.48
CA MET A 178 3.84 -2.22 -3.98
C MET A 178 5.09 -1.36 -3.96
N ARG A 179 5.26 -0.47 -4.92
CA ARG A 179 6.41 0.42 -4.94
C ARG A 179 5.98 1.87 -4.99
N SER A 180 6.49 2.66 -4.04
CA SER A 180 6.31 4.11 -4.05
C SER A 180 7.10 4.77 -5.17
N TYR A 181 6.44 5.64 -5.92
CA TYR A 181 7.08 6.48 -6.92
C TYR A 181 7.83 7.68 -6.30
N PHE A 182 7.63 7.96 -5.02
CA PHE A 182 8.36 9.00 -4.28
C PHE A 182 9.88 8.88 -4.40
N ASN A 183 10.37 7.66 -4.52
CA ASN A 183 11.80 7.40 -4.69
C ASN A 183 12.33 7.72 -6.09
N PHE A 184 11.48 8.15 -7.04
CA PHE A 184 11.85 8.35 -8.45
C PHE A 184 11.42 9.69 -9.03
N SER A 185 10.54 10.47 -8.38
CA SER A 185 10.07 11.75 -8.89
C SER A 185 9.68 12.71 -7.77
N PRO A 186 10.03 13.98 -7.85
CA PRO A 186 9.53 15.00 -6.92
C PRO A 186 8.04 15.23 -7.21
N GLY A 187 7.15 14.68 -6.40
CA GLY A 187 5.71 14.88 -6.53
C GLY A 187 4.82 13.70 -6.19
N GLY A 188 5.40 12.64 -5.63
CA GLY A 188 4.66 11.64 -4.89
C GLY A 188 3.63 10.81 -5.64
N VAL A 189 4.08 9.85 -6.42
CA VAL A 189 3.19 8.86 -7.06
C VAL A 189 3.62 7.47 -6.62
N ASN A 190 2.72 6.68 -6.05
CA ASN A 190 2.99 5.29 -5.68
C ASN A 190 2.65 4.36 -6.85
N VAL A 191 3.57 3.45 -7.18
CA VAL A 191 3.40 2.48 -8.25
C VAL A 191 3.05 1.14 -7.63
N LEU A 192 1.91 0.60 -8.00
CA LEU A 192 1.43 -0.70 -7.58
C LEU A 192 1.71 -1.75 -8.65
N GLY A 193 2.38 -2.83 -8.28
CA GLY A 193 2.64 -3.93 -9.18
C GLY A 193 2.38 -5.28 -8.54
N SER A 194 1.78 -6.17 -9.29
CA SER A 194 1.57 -7.56 -8.89
C SER A 194 2.29 -8.52 -9.84
N GLY A 195 3.08 -9.44 -9.29
CA GLY A 195 3.73 -10.54 -10.01
C GLY A 195 5.15 -10.26 -10.53
N SER A 196 5.94 -11.32 -10.64
CA SER A 196 7.37 -11.27 -10.92
C SER A 196 7.77 -10.67 -12.27
N LEU A 197 6.92 -10.80 -13.32
CA LEU A 197 7.15 -10.13 -14.60
C LEU A 197 6.96 -8.63 -14.52
N ARG A 198 5.95 -8.16 -13.74
CA ARG A 198 5.74 -6.73 -13.48
C ARG A 198 6.86 -6.12 -12.65
N TYR A 199 7.51 -6.88 -11.77
CA TYR A 199 8.65 -6.44 -10.99
C TYR A 199 9.82 -5.96 -11.87
N VAL A 200 10.23 -6.74 -12.87
CA VAL A 200 11.32 -6.36 -13.78
C VAL A 200 10.98 -5.07 -14.54
N PHE A 201 9.71 -4.90 -14.90
CA PHE A 201 9.25 -3.75 -15.66
C PHE A 201 8.93 -2.52 -14.81
N GLN A 202 8.54 -2.68 -13.56
CA GLN A 202 8.39 -1.58 -12.60
C GLN A 202 9.67 -0.79 -12.34
N HIS A 203 10.83 -1.41 -12.55
CA HIS A 203 12.12 -0.71 -12.53
C HIS A 203 12.30 0.27 -13.69
N PHE A 204 11.59 0.08 -14.78
CA PHE A 204 11.78 0.84 -16.02
C PHE A 204 10.54 1.59 -16.51
N ILE A 205 9.33 1.07 -16.26
CA ILE A 205 8.09 1.69 -16.73
C ILE A 205 7.02 1.58 -15.62
N PRO A 206 6.52 2.70 -15.07
CA PRO A 206 5.47 2.69 -14.06
C PRO A 206 4.16 2.11 -14.62
N THR A 207 3.61 1.08 -14.00
CA THR A 207 2.32 0.46 -14.38
C THR A 207 1.32 0.54 -13.23
N GLY A 208 0.72 1.68 -13.03
CA GLY A 208 -0.26 1.94 -11.97
C GLY A 208 0.29 2.92 -10.95
N PHE A 209 -0.43 4.01 -10.75
CA PHE A 209 -0.01 5.12 -9.90
C PHE A 209 -1.08 5.34 -8.83
N ALA A 210 -0.68 5.50 -7.57
CA ALA A 210 -1.47 6.16 -6.57
C ALA A 210 -0.94 7.58 -6.37
N PHE A 211 -1.81 8.57 -6.36
CA PHE A 211 -1.44 9.98 -6.33
C PHE A 211 -1.63 10.55 -4.92
N PHE A 212 -0.59 11.20 -4.41
CA PHE A 212 -0.69 12.06 -3.24
C PHE A 212 -0.62 13.52 -3.67
N ALA A 213 -1.72 14.24 -3.53
CA ALA A 213 -1.70 15.69 -3.53
C ALA A 213 -1.47 16.19 -2.09
N ASN A 214 -0.94 17.40 -1.93
CA ASN A 214 -0.89 18.09 -0.63
C ASN A 214 -2.28 18.54 -0.15
N LYS A 215 -3.31 17.71 -0.37
CA LYS A 215 -4.69 17.91 0.04
C LYS A 215 -5.34 16.55 0.30
N GLU A 216 -6.38 16.53 1.09
CA GLU A 216 -7.25 15.37 1.25
C GLU A 216 -7.88 14.98 -0.09
N ILE A 217 -7.80 13.71 -0.44
CA ILE A 217 -8.30 13.16 -1.70
C ILE A 217 -9.64 12.47 -1.48
N SER A 218 -10.66 12.89 -2.22
CA SER A 218 -11.97 12.23 -2.28
C SER A 218 -12.03 11.18 -3.41
N LYS A 219 -13.08 10.35 -3.43
CA LYS A 219 -13.33 9.43 -4.56
C LYS A 219 -13.51 10.19 -5.88
N ALA A 220 -14.16 11.37 -5.87
CA ALA A 220 -14.32 12.18 -7.06
C ALA A 220 -12.98 12.71 -7.61
N ASP A 221 -12.04 13.05 -6.72
CA ASP A 221 -10.68 13.39 -7.10
C ASP A 221 -9.97 12.17 -7.72
N ALA A 222 -10.10 10.99 -7.09
CA ALA A 222 -9.52 9.74 -7.57
C ALA A 222 -10.05 9.36 -8.97
N ASP A 223 -11.35 9.50 -9.21
CA ASP A 223 -11.96 9.29 -10.54
C ASP A 223 -11.45 10.29 -11.57
N SER A 224 -11.19 11.52 -11.16
CA SER A 224 -10.61 12.55 -12.05
C SER A 224 -9.16 12.23 -12.41
N ILE A 225 -8.38 11.74 -11.46
CA ILE A 225 -7.00 11.26 -11.65
C ILE A 225 -7.01 10.07 -12.63
N PHE A 226 -7.88 9.09 -12.41
CA PHE A 226 -8.02 7.92 -13.29
C PHE A 226 -8.43 8.30 -14.72
N ARG A 227 -9.37 9.24 -14.87
CA ARG A 227 -9.76 9.76 -16.21
C ARG A 227 -8.61 10.49 -16.92
N ALA A 228 -7.71 11.11 -16.18
CA ALA A 228 -6.53 11.76 -16.75
C ALA A 228 -5.45 10.76 -17.18
N ASP A 229 -5.33 9.63 -16.48
CA ASP A 229 -4.41 8.54 -16.82
C ASP A 229 -4.96 7.18 -16.37
N SER A 230 -5.52 6.42 -17.30
CA SER A 230 -6.15 5.10 -17.08
C SER A 230 -5.15 4.00 -16.66
N ARG A 231 -3.84 4.27 -16.71
CA ARG A 231 -2.82 3.36 -16.16
C ARG A 231 -2.79 3.37 -14.64
N ILE A 232 -3.38 4.40 -14.02
CA ILE A 232 -3.56 4.51 -12.58
C ILE A 232 -4.64 3.53 -12.16
N ARG A 233 -4.28 2.49 -11.42
CA ARG A 233 -5.21 1.45 -10.99
C ARG A 233 -5.75 1.68 -9.59
N TYR A 234 -4.92 2.20 -8.69
CA TYR A 234 -5.25 2.39 -7.29
C TYR A 234 -4.98 3.83 -6.87
N VAL A 235 -5.89 4.42 -6.11
CA VAL A 235 -5.72 5.77 -5.57
C VAL A 235 -6.04 5.76 -4.08
N TYR A 236 -5.14 6.31 -3.28
CA TYR A 236 -5.37 6.56 -1.86
C TYR A 236 -6.40 7.66 -1.68
N VAL A 237 -7.42 7.40 -0.88
CA VAL A 237 -8.54 8.30 -0.64
C VAL A 237 -8.66 8.55 0.86
N ASP A 238 -8.51 9.81 1.27
CA ASP A 238 -8.65 10.23 2.65
C ASP A 238 -10.13 10.32 3.03
N LEU A 239 -10.95 10.90 2.15
CA LEU A 239 -12.38 11.08 2.33
C LEU A 239 -13.13 9.99 1.55
N PHE A 240 -13.37 8.87 2.22
CA PHE A 240 -13.98 7.67 1.61
C PHE A 240 -15.52 7.76 1.52
N GLU A 241 -16.08 8.96 1.48
CA GLU A 241 -17.53 9.23 1.40
C GLU A 241 -18.07 9.24 -0.03
#